data_0171f1f7c9532cfc70d59c556ebd0302
#
_entry.id   0171f1f7c9532cfc70d59c556ebd0302
#
_cell.length_a   1.000
_cell.length_b   1.000
_cell.length_c   1.000
_cell.angle_alpha   90.00
_cell.angle_beta   90.00
_cell.angle_gamma   90.00
#
_symmetry.space_group_name_H-M   'P 1'
#
loop_
_entity.id
_entity.type
_entity.pdbx_description
1 polymer ?
#
loop_
_entity_poly.entity_id
_entity_poly.type
_entity_poly.pdbx_seq_one_letter_code
_entity_poly.pdbx_strand_id
1 'polypeptide(L)'
;VICCRNRGHLGKDLKWPHYEAIFKRVGLMETINQLTSIFLNHIEVEKISLRNLPNYIFFCGGGINGDDLSKINTSELGEFNSLRCAILHYLSSQEKELYQDVILAEKFHDWLDDANINNLIDFEVLLAGLATAVILIVEGPGAHAELGAFSVMPQISSKLITIYNVNSIKNGQRTFIEWGPIKFLEKNEKIVLRHEWGVIYQLEDNAISQLIDYNDDFKALVNLIGTQLAKDIQGKSKKTAVFSRETPSDMCLLVADLVYVFSALKLREIKTYINEYLKIDLEEKILKEYLYSLKNLGLIKEKNAGAKYFLPTEKNKGFIKYQFKSSPDLPNNFSANYVKSTLLSFYIKDDNERAYALGLR
;
A
#
# COMPACT_ATOMS: atom_id res chain seq x y z
N VAL A 1 -5.68 -49.13 -16.49
CA VAL A 1 -4.99 -49.51 -17.72
C VAL A 1 -4.64 -48.23 -18.48
N ILE A 2 -3.37 -48.09 -18.79
CA ILE A 2 -2.72 -47.18 -19.75
C ILE A 2 -2.56 -45.75 -19.25
N CYS A 3 -1.42 -45.15 -19.21
CA CYS A 3 -0.03 -45.49 -19.45
C CYS A 3 0.79 -44.24 -19.20
N CYS A 4 1.84 -44.37 -18.45
CA CYS A 4 2.92 -43.39 -18.39
C CYS A 4 3.55 -43.24 -19.77
N ARG A 5 3.83 -42.00 -20.19
CA ARG A 5 5.06 -41.62 -20.91
C ARG A 5 4.90 -40.18 -21.46
N ASN A 6 5.57 -39.23 -20.81
CA ASN A 6 6.47 -38.34 -21.53
C ASN A 6 7.43 -37.67 -20.53
N ARG A 7 8.55 -38.38 -20.29
CA ARG A 7 9.78 -37.72 -19.89
C ARG A 7 10.40 -37.15 -21.17
N GLY A 8 10.13 -35.90 -21.44
CA GLY A 8 10.76 -35.14 -22.49
C GLY A 8 11.82 -34.23 -21.89
N HIS A 9 13.08 -34.57 -22.06
CA HIS A 9 14.28 -33.76 -22.11
C HIS A 9 14.16 -32.30 -21.64
N LEU A 10 14.39 -32.05 -20.36
CA LEU A 10 14.98 -30.82 -19.89
C LEU A 10 16.50 -31.04 -19.98
N GLY A 11 17.10 -30.26 -20.89
CA GLY A 11 18.47 -30.37 -21.33
C GLY A 11 19.48 -30.44 -20.17
N LYS A 12 20.19 -31.51 -20.13
CA LYS A 12 21.56 -31.56 -19.64
C LYS A 12 22.33 -30.56 -20.49
N ASP A 13 22.89 -29.56 -19.86
CA ASP A 13 24.01 -28.70 -20.28
C ASP A 13 23.81 -27.23 -19.88
N LEU A 14 23.53 -26.98 -18.59
CA LEU A 14 23.93 -25.75 -17.93
C LEU A 14 25.11 -26.12 -17.02
N LYS A 15 26.28 -26.32 -17.60
CA LYS A 15 27.54 -26.36 -16.88
C LYS A 15 27.78 -24.94 -16.31
N TRP A 16 27.73 -24.85 -15.02
CA TRP A 16 28.07 -23.70 -14.21
C TRP A 16 29.49 -23.85 -13.64
N PRO A 17 30.60 -23.55 -14.40
CA PRO A 17 31.94 -23.93 -13.97
C PRO A 17 32.48 -23.19 -12.75
N HIS A 18 32.00 -21.99 -12.47
CA HIS A 18 32.52 -21.18 -11.36
C HIS A 18 31.74 -21.34 -10.05
N TYR A 19 30.46 -21.62 -10.12
CA TYR A 19 29.62 -21.74 -8.90
C TYR A 19 29.71 -23.12 -8.24
N GLU A 20 29.89 -24.22 -9.00
CA GLU A 20 30.15 -25.53 -8.41
C GLU A 20 31.39 -25.56 -7.53
N ALA A 21 32.41 -24.77 -7.84
CA ALA A 21 33.63 -24.67 -7.04
C ALA A 21 33.43 -23.94 -5.70
N ILE A 22 32.54 -22.90 -5.66
CA ILE A 22 32.19 -22.19 -4.43
C ILE A 22 31.24 -23.05 -3.59
N PHE A 23 30.26 -23.70 -4.21
CA PHE A 23 29.28 -24.55 -3.51
C PHE A 23 29.89 -25.86 -2.93
N LYS A 24 30.97 -26.36 -3.48
CA LYS A 24 31.62 -27.60 -2.98
C LYS A 24 32.54 -27.40 -1.78
N ARG A 25 32.96 -26.18 -1.46
CA ARG A 25 33.92 -25.91 -0.37
C ARG A 25 33.32 -25.42 0.95
N VAL A 26 32.07 -24.98 0.96
CA VAL A 26 31.42 -24.35 2.14
C VAL A 26 30.08 -25.01 2.32
N GLY A 27 29.69 -25.37 3.54
CA GLY A 27 28.40 -26.02 3.80
C GLY A 27 27.23 -25.18 3.26
N LEU A 28 26.15 -25.80 2.81
CA LEU A 28 25.03 -25.17 2.12
C LEU A 28 24.46 -23.96 2.84
N MET A 29 24.51 -23.95 4.16
CA MET A 29 24.05 -22.84 5.01
C MET A 29 24.93 -21.57 4.89
N GLU A 30 26.26 -21.77 4.79
CA GLU A 30 27.20 -20.67 4.52
C GLU A 30 26.99 -20.05 3.15
N THR A 31 26.59 -20.84 2.18
CA THR A 31 26.32 -20.41 0.81
C THR A 31 25.11 -19.47 0.73
N ILE A 32 24.06 -19.73 1.51
CA ILE A 32 22.86 -18.87 1.54
C ILE A 32 23.15 -17.56 2.25
N ASN A 33 23.89 -17.58 3.34
CA ASN A 33 24.34 -16.38 4.01
C ASN A 33 25.24 -15.54 3.09
N GLN A 34 26.08 -16.18 2.29
CA GLN A 34 26.91 -15.51 1.28
C GLN A 34 26.05 -14.88 0.17
N LEU A 35 25.07 -15.63 -0.39
CA LEU A 35 24.18 -15.10 -1.43
C LEU A 35 23.38 -13.90 -0.92
N THR A 36 22.85 -13.97 0.31
CA THR A 36 22.14 -12.88 0.99
C THR A 36 23.05 -11.68 1.14
N SER A 37 24.27 -11.89 1.65
CA SER A 37 25.28 -10.86 1.84
C SER A 37 25.70 -10.23 0.50
N ILE A 38 25.93 -11.02 -0.53
CA ILE A 38 26.26 -10.55 -1.87
C ILE A 38 25.11 -9.68 -2.42
N PHE A 39 23.87 -10.17 -2.34
CA PHE A 39 22.72 -9.42 -2.83
C PHE A 39 22.62 -8.06 -2.14
N LEU A 40 22.58 -8.05 -0.81
CA LEU A 40 22.32 -6.83 -0.04
C LEU A 40 23.47 -5.81 -0.13
N ASN A 41 24.73 -6.26 -0.08
CA ASN A 41 25.90 -5.38 -0.13
C ASN A 41 26.14 -4.74 -1.51
N HIS A 42 25.64 -5.37 -2.57
CA HIS A 42 25.80 -4.82 -3.93
C HIS A 42 24.65 -3.89 -4.36
N ILE A 43 23.60 -3.77 -3.55
CA ILE A 43 22.50 -2.83 -3.86
C ILE A 43 23.04 -1.39 -3.78
N GLU A 44 22.82 -0.62 -4.86
CA GLU A 44 23.04 0.82 -4.87
C GLU A 44 21.74 1.53 -4.47
N VAL A 45 21.54 1.71 -3.15
CA VAL A 45 20.28 2.21 -2.58
C VAL A 45 19.83 3.53 -3.23
N GLU A 46 20.78 4.42 -3.55
CA GLU A 46 20.48 5.73 -4.17
C GLU A 46 20.04 5.63 -5.64
N LYS A 47 20.18 4.46 -6.26
CA LYS A 47 19.84 4.24 -7.67
C LYS A 47 18.63 3.31 -7.86
N ILE A 48 18.08 2.80 -6.80
CA ILE A 48 16.87 1.96 -6.91
C ILE A 48 15.66 2.82 -7.26
N SER A 49 14.68 2.20 -7.90
CA SER A 49 13.44 2.86 -8.27
C SER A 49 12.23 1.98 -7.95
N LEU A 50 11.10 2.62 -7.77
CA LEU A 50 9.82 1.96 -7.52
C LEU A 50 9.20 1.48 -8.83
N ARG A 51 8.55 0.33 -8.79
CA ARG A 51 7.78 -0.25 -9.90
C ARG A 51 6.58 -1.02 -9.36
N ASN A 52 5.68 -1.42 -10.23
CA ASN A 52 4.54 -2.27 -9.87
C ASN A 52 3.76 -1.75 -8.65
N LEU A 53 3.68 -0.42 -8.48
CA LEU A 53 3.02 0.19 -7.35
C LEU A 53 1.59 -0.35 -7.21
N PRO A 54 1.10 -0.59 -6.00
CA PRO A 54 -0.26 -1.05 -5.78
C PRO A 54 -1.27 0.01 -6.23
N ASN A 55 -2.45 -0.42 -6.70
CA ASN A 55 -3.50 0.46 -7.22
C ASN A 55 -4.41 1.03 -6.13
N TYR A 56 -3.94 1.18 -4.92
CA TYR A 56 -4.79 1.60 -3.83
C TYR A 56 -5.34 3.01 -4.01
N ILE A 57 -6.60 3.19 -3.64
CA ILE A 57 -7.32 4.46 -3.59
C ILE A 57 -7.60 4.74 -2.12
N PHE A 58 -6.90 5.68 -1.52
CA PHE A 58 -7.15 6.05 -0.14
C PHE A 58 -8.31 7.05 -0.10
N PHE A 59 -9.40 6.67 0.58
CA PHE A 59 -10.66 7.39 0.53
C PHE A 59 -10.99 7.98 1.92
N CYS A 60 -10.86 9.28 2.05
CA CYS A 60 -11.03 10.06 3.28
C CYS A 60 -12.29 10.93 3.23
N GLY A 61 -12.80 11.36 4.37
CA GLY A 61 -13.97 12.26 4.45
C GLY A 61 -14.85 12.01 5.65
N GLY A 62 -16.13 12.33 5.53
CA GLY A 62 -17.14 12.16 6.56
C GLY A 62 -17.37 10.70 6.96
N GLY A 63 -18.09 10.48 8.05
CA GLY A 63 -18.38 9.15 8.60
C GLY A 63 -19.10 8.23 7.60
N ILE A 64 -19.01 6.94 7.85
CA ILE A 64 -19.72 5.90 7.09
C ILE A 64 -20.80 5.32 7.99
N ASN A 65 -22.01 5.05 7.46
CA ASN A 65 -23.10 4.46 8.22
C ASN A 65 -22.71 3.07 8.74
N GLY A 66 -22.54 2.96 10.05
CA GLY A 66 -22.19 1.72 10.75
C GLY A 66 -20.75 1.25 10.53
N ASP A 67 -20.28 0.43 11.46
CA ASP A 67 -18.94 -0.17 11.42
C ASP A 67 -18.81 -1.26 10.35
N ASP A 68 -19.94 -1.69 9.79
CA ASP A 68 -20.03 -2.80 8.83
C ASP A 68 -20.17 -2.30 7.40
N LEU A 69 -19.04 -2.21 6.72
CA LEU A 69 -18.97 -1.84 5.30
C LEU A 69 -19.76 -2.80 4.38
N SER A 70 -20.13 -3.99 4.85
CA SER A 70 -20.98 -4.91 4.11
C SER A 70 -22.41 -4.37 3.95
N LYS A 71 -22.86 -3.49 4.85
CA LYS A 71 -24.18 -2.84 4.77
C LYS A 71 -24.25 -1.76 3.68
N ILE A 72 -23.12 -1.28 3.16
CA ILE A 72 -23.10 -0.36 2.02
C ILE A 72 -23.69 -1.02 0.75
N ASN A 73 -23.69 -2.35 0.67
CA ASN A 73 -24.23 -3.12 -0.46
C ASN A 73 -25.72 -3.43 -0.37
N THR A 74 -26.42 -3.04 0.70
CA THR A 74 -27.85 -3.29 0.81
C THR A 74 -28.65 -2.27 0.04
N SER A 75 -29.61 -2.73 -0.75
CA SER A 75 -30.48 -1.94 -1.62
C SER A 75 -31.49 -1.03 -0.89
N GLU A 76 -31.55 -1.10 0.41
CA GLU A 76 -32.28 -0.14 1.21
C GLU A 76 -31.41 1.11 1.34
N LEU A 77 -31.70 2.06 0.47
CA LEU A 77 -31.17 3.43 0.50
C LEU A 77 -31.65 4.13 1.77
N GLY A 78 -31.12 3.69 2.92
CA GLY A 78 -31.22 4.42 4.17
C GLY A 78 -30.53 5.78 4.02
N GLU A 79 -30.80 6.66 4.91
CA GLU A 79 -30.21 7.99 4.99
C GLU A 79 -28.68 7.88 5.07
N PHE A 80 -27.97 8.41 4.08
CA PHE A 80 -26.52 8.51 4.13
C PHE A 80 -26.10 9.58 5.13
N ASN A 81 -25.12 9.29 5.98
CA ASN A 81 -24.57 10.26 6.91
C ASN A 81 -23.52 11.19 6.27
N SER A 82 -23.04 10.87 5.07
CA SER A 82 -22.02 11.66 4.36
C SER A 82 -22.08 11.44 2.85
N LEU A 83 -21.56 12.40 2.08
CA LEU A 83 -21.33 12.22 0.64
C LEU A 83 -20.29 11.11 0.41
N ARG A 84 -19.30 10.96 1.30
CA ARG A 84 -18.35 9.84 1.27
C ARG A 84 -19.06 8.48 1.26
N CYS A 85 -20.02 8.28 2.14
CA CYS A 85 -20.78 7.04 2.21
C CYS A 85 -21.56 6.79 0.91
N ALA A 86 -22.22 7.81 0.37
CA ALA A 86 -22.99 7.71 -0.88
C ALA A 86 -22.08 7.40 -2.10
N ILE A 87 -20.90 8.02 -2.18
CA ILE A 87 -19.93 7.72 -3.25
C ILE A 87 -19.36 6.30 -3.12
N LEU A 88 -19.07 5.83 -1.91
CA LEU A 88 -18.63 4.44 -1.70
C LEU A 88 -19.71 3.44 -2.15
N HIS A 89 -20.98 3.73 -1.86
CA HIS A 89 -22.09 2.92 -2.36
C HIS A 89 -22.16 2.94 -3.89
N TYR A 90 -22.01 4.11 -4.52
CA TYR A 90 -21.94 4.22 -5.97
C TYR A 90 -20.80 3.36 -6.56
N LEU A 91 -19.59 3.49 -6.03
CA LEU A 91 -18.42 2.73 -6.51
C LEU A 91 -18.64 1.23 -6.36
N SER A 92 -19.20 0.78 -5.24
CA SER A 92 -19.44 -0.64 -5.00
C SER A 92 -20.44 -1.26 -5.98
N SER A 93 -21.39 -0.47 -6.49
CA SER A 93 -22.44 -0.90 -7.40
C SER A 93 -22.07 -0.72 -8.87
N GLN A 94 -21.50 0.41 -9.25
CA GLN A 94 -21.26 0.82 -10.64
C GLN A 94 -19.80 0.64 -11.09
N GLU A 95 -18.82 0.76 -10.17
CA GLU A 95 -17.39 0.76 -10.44
C GLU A 95 -16.66 -0.28 -9.57
N LYS A 96 -17.09 -1.52 -9.65
CA LYS A 96 -16.65 -2.62 -8.77
C LYS A 96 -15.13 -2.84 -8.77
N GLU A 97 -14.46 -2.69 -9.90
CA GLU A 97 -13.01 -2.84 -10.01
C GLU A 97 -12.28 -1.76 -9.21
N LEU A 98 -12.74 -0.50 -9.31
CA LEU A 98 -12.18 0.60 -8.51
C LEU A 98 -12.47 0.41 -7.02
N TYR A 99 -13.68 -0.04 -6.68
CA TYR A 99 -14.06 -0.27 -5.29
C TYR A 99 -13.18 -1.30 -4.58
N GLN A 100 -12.71 -2.34 -5.29
CA GLN A 100 -11.80 -3.34 -4.74
C GLN A 100 -10.43 -2.77 -4.33
N ASP A 101 -10.03 -1.67 -4.94
CA ASP A 101 -8.78 -0.98 -4.66
C ASP A 101 -8.93 0.11 -3.57
N VAL A 102 -10.17 0.37 -3.10
CA VAL A 102 -10.45 1.37 -2.06
C VAL A 102 -9.92 0.92 -0.70
N ILE A 103 -9.18 1.81 -0.06
CA ILE A 103 -8.71 1.70 1.32
C ILE A 103 -9.42 2.75 2.16
N LEU A 104 -9.92 2.33 3.31
CA LEU A 104 -10.51 3.16 4.33
C LEU A 104 -9.68 3.05 5.60
N ALA A 105 -9.36 4.17 6.27
CA ALA A 105 -8.60 4.16 7.51
C ALA A 105 -9.31 3.34 8.60
N GLU A 106 -10.64 3.37 8.62
CA GLU A 106 -11.48 2.65 9.56
C GLU A 106 -11.37 1.12 9.47
N LYS A 107 -10.86 0.57 8.38
CA LYS A 107 -10.58 -0.87 8.26
C LYS A 107 -9.42 -1.38 9.12
N PHE A 108 -8.68 -0.47 9.73
CA PHE A 108 -7.52 -0.77 10.56
C PHE A 108 -7.84 -0.58 12.06
N HIS A 109 -9.01 -1.07 12.52
CA HIS A 109 -9.50 -0.84 13.89
C HIS A 109 -8.56 -1.35 15.00
N ASP A 110 -7.81 -2.42 14.73
CA ASP A 110 -6.93 -3.06 15.71
C ASP A 110 -5.58 -2.34 15.87
N TRP A 111 -5.39 -1.21 15.19
CA TRP A 111 -4.09 -0.51 15.19
C TRP A 111 -3.69 0.05 16.56
N LEU A 112 -4.68 0.39 17.38
CA LEU A 112 -4.45 0.88 18.76
C LEU A 112 -3.86 -0.22 19.66
N ASP A 113 -4.28 -1.46 19.47
CA ASP A 113 -3.93 -2.58 20.33
C ASP A 113 -2.72 -3.38 19.81
N ASP A 114 -2.65 -3.62 18.51
CA ASP A 114 -1.66 -4.53 17.88
C ASP A 114 -0.40 -3.86 17.34
N ALA A 115 -0.53 -2.64 16.83
CA ALA A 115 0.59 -1.92 16.25
C ALA A 115 0.94 -0.72 17.10
N ASN A 116 2.10 -0.60 17.63
CA ASN A 116 2.59 0.58 18.31
C ASN A 116 2.57 1.85 17.42
N ILE A 117 1.42 2.13 16.76
CA ILE A 117 1.23 3.33 15.94
C ILE A 117 1.26 4.54 16.86
N ASN A 118 2.15 5.48 16.60
CA ASN A 118 2.39 6.62 17.47
C ASN A 118 1.28 7.65 17.40
N ASN A 119 0.78 7.90 16.21
CA ASN A 119 -0.32 8.83 15.97
C ASN A 119 -1.02 8.51 14.64
N LEU A 120 -2.26 8.95 14.52
CA LEU A 120 -3.09 8.70 13.35
C LEU A 120 -2.59 9.46 12.11
N ILE A 121 -1.99 10.64 12.28
CA ILE A 121 -1.50 11.44 11.16
C ILE A 121 -0.40 10.70 10.40
N ASP A 122 0.61 10.17 11.11
CA ASP A 122 1.71 9.43 10.48
C ASP A 122 1.20 8.19 9.75
N PHE A 123 0.21 7.50 10.35
CA PHE A 123 -0.41 6.34 9.74
C PHE A 123 -1.17 6.67 8.45
N GLU A 124 -2.00 7.71 8.47
CA GLU A 124 -2.76 8.15 7.29
C GLU A 124 -1.83 8.71 6.19
N VAL A 125 -0.75 9.40 6.57
CA VAL A 125 0.30 9.83 5.65
C VAL A 125 0.97 8.62 4.99
N LEU A 126 1.22 7.55 5.73
CA LEU A 126 1.76 6.30 5.18
C LEU A 126 0.77 5.67 4.18
N LEU A 127 -0.51 5.53 4.55
CA LEU A 127 -1.54 4.98 3.65
C LEU A 127 -1.72 5.84 2.40
N ALA A 128 -1.83 7.16 2.58
CA ALA A 128 -1.89 8.11 1.48
C ALA A 128 -0.64 8.02 0.60
N GLY A 129 0.54 7.83 1.19
CA GLY A 129 1.80 7.63 0.48
C GLY A 129 1.78 6.39 -0.42
N LEU A 130 1.24 5.28 0.07
CA LEU A 130 1.13 4.00 -0.66
C LEU A 130 0.05 4.01 -1.75
N ALA A 131 -0.94 4.89 -1.65
CA ALA A 131 -2.05 4.97 -2.60
C ALA A 131 -1.65 5.58 -3.94
N THR A 132 -2.32 5.18 -5.02
CA THR A 132 -2.20 5.78 -6.36
C THR A 132 -3.01 7.07 -6.46
N ALA A 133 -4.14 7.12 -5.79
CA ALA A 133 -4.99 8.30 -5.65
C ALA A 133 -5.44 8.46 -4.20
N VAL A 134 -5.58 9.72 -3.78
CA VAL A 134 -6.16 10.09 -2.49
C VAL A 134 -7.41 10.90 -2.78
N ILE A 135 -8.56 10.41 -2.33
CA ILE A 135 -9.83 11.12 -2.45
C ILE A 135 -10.17 11.67 -1.07
N LEU A 136 -10.38 12.96 -0.99
CA LEU A 136 -10.74 13.63 0.25
C LEU A 136 -12.05 14.42 0.05
N ILE A 137 -13.12 13.97 0.72
CA ILE A 137 -14.39 14.68 0.78
C ILE A 137 -14.43 15.50 2.06
N VAL A 138 -14.42 16.83 1.91
CA VAL A 138 -14.28 17.76 3.04
C VAL A 138 -15.64 17.98 3.69
N GLU A 139 -15.98 17.13 4.66
CA GLU A 139 -17.32 17.13 5.30
C GLU A 139 -17.27 17.32 6.82
N GLY A 140 -16.23 16.86 7.49
CA GLY A 140 -16.16 16.90 8.96
C GLY A 140 -14.86 17.49 9.47
N PRO A 141 -14.72 17.67 10.80
CA PRO A 141 -13.52 18.24 11.40
C PRO A 141 -12.24 17.45 11.06
N GLY A 142 -12.30 16.11 11.04
CA GLY A 142 -11.18 15.26 10.63
C GLY A 142 -10.75 15.52 9.20
N ALA A 143 -11.70 15.58 8.25
CA ALA A 143 -11.42 15.85 6.85
C ALA A 143 -10.82 17.27 6.63
N HIS A 144 -11.15 18.24 7.47
CA HIS A 144 -10.50 19.55 7.44
C HIS A 144 -9.05 19.49 7.92
N ALA A 145 -8.75 18.68 8.95
CA ALA A 145 -7.39 18.45 9.42
C ALA A 145 -6.56 17.72 8.36
N GLU A 146 -7.11 16.65 7.76
CA GLU A 146 -6.50 15.92 6.64
C GLU A 146 -6.23 16.84 5.45
N LEU A 147 -7.17 17.71 5.08
CA LEU A 147 -6.99 18.69 4.01
C LEU A 147 -5.79 19.61 4.29
N GLY A 148 -5.69 20.11 5.51
CA GLY A 148 -4.57 20.95 5.95
C GLY A 148 -3.22 20.23 5.83
N ALA A 149 -3.15 18.97 6.28
CA ALA A 149 -1.94 18.17 6.22
C ALA A 149 -1.59 17.75 4.77
N PHE A 150 -2.55 17.18 4.04
CA PHE A 150 -2.29 16.58 2.72
C PHE A 150 -2.03 17.62 1.62
N SER A 151 -2.62 18.81 1.73
CA SER A 151 -2.43 19.86 0.71
C SER A 151 -0.98 20.32 0.58
N VAL A 152 -0.24 20.34 1.68
CA VAL A 152 1.15 20.84 1.75
C VAL A 152 2.22 19.77 1.57
N MET A 153 1.84 18.49 1.53
CA MET A 153 2.76 17.37 1.31
C MET A 153 2.86 17.03 -0.18
N PRO A 154 3.96 17.32 -0.88
CA PRO A 154 4.04 17.14 -2.35
C PRO A 154 3.74 15.72 -2.83
N GLN A 155 4.18 14.70 -2.08
CA GLN A 155 3.98 13.29 -2.39
C GLN A 155 2.49 12.86 -2.30
N ILE A 156 1.66 13.59 -1.53
CA ILE A 156 0.23 13.33 -1.37
C ILE A 156 -0.56 14.29 -2.28
N SER A 157 -0.27 15.58 -2.23
CA SER A 157 -1.00 16.61 -3.00
C SER A 157 -0.94 16.38 -4.51
N SER A 158 0.11 15.72 -5.02
CA SER A 158 0.23 15.38 -6.45
C SER A 158 -0.83 14.39 -6.94
N LYS A 159 -1.42 13.61 -6.04
CA LYS A 159 -2.42 12.58 -6.31
C LYS A 159 -3.73 12.79 -5.57
N LEU A 160 -3.85 13.92 -4.87
CA LEU A 160 -5.05 14.31 -4.13
C LEU A 160 -6.15 14.77 -5.09
N ILE A 161 -7.36 14.28 -4.87
CA ILE A 161 -8.61 14.75 -5.46
C ILE A 161 -9.48 15.22 -4.30
N THR A 162 -9.68 16.54 -4.21
CA THR A 162 -10.46 17.14 -3.13
C THR A 162 -11.87 17.44 -3.62
N ILE A 163 -12.88 17.00 -2.86
CA ILE A 163 -14.29 17.32 -3.09
C ILE A 163 -14.74 18.24 -1.96
N TYR A 164 -15.18 19.44 -2.32
CA TYR A 164 -15.44 20.52 -1.37
C TYR A 164 -16.86 21.04 -1.50
N ASN A 165 -17.59 21.08 -0.36
CA ASN A 165 -18.95 21.61 -0.30
C ASN A 165 -18.91 23.15 -0.18
N VAL A 166 -19.31 23.85 -1.23
CA VAL A 166 -19.34 25.32 -1.23
C VAL A 166 -20.39 25.90 -0.29
N ASN A 167 -21.43 25.13 0.08
CA ASN A 167 -22.42 25.53 1.06
C ASN A 167 -21.88 25.62 2.50
N SER A 168 -20.71 25.02 2.75
CA SER A 168 -20.02 25.15 4.04
C SER A 168 -19.53 26.57 4.31
N ILE A 169 -19.53 27.42 3.27
CA ILE A 169 -19.14 28.82 3.36
C ILE A 169 -20.43 29.71 3.35
N LYS A 170 -20.80 30.22 4.51
CA LYS A 170 -21.89 31.21 4.57
C LYS A 170 -21.46 32.51 3.87
N ASN A 171 -22.16 32.82 2.74
CA ASN A 171 -22.20 34.15 2.08
C ASN A 171 -20.88 34.94 2.09
N GLY A 172 -19.88 34.48 1.33
CA GLY A 172 -18.69 35.30 1.03
C GLY A 172 -17.72 35.48 2.19
N GLN A 173 -17.86 34.73 3.27
CA GLN A 173 -16.87 34.71 4.35
C GLN A 173 -15.54 34.10 3.88
N ARG A 174 -14.46 34.84 4.07
CA ARG A 174 -13.11 34.40 3.80
C ARG A 174 -12.66 33.49 4.93
N THR A 175 -12.91 32.18 4.80
CA THR A 175 -12.45 31.19 5.79
C THR A 175 -11.00 30.79 5.51
N PHE A 176 -10.27 30.35 6.54
CA PHE A 176 -8.91 29.81 6.38
C PHE A 176 -8.90 28.60 5.44
N ILE A 177 -9.92 27.74 5.50
CA ILE A 177 -10.04 26.56 4.65
C ILE A 177 -10.04 26.93 3.16
N GLU A 178 -10.87 27.92 2.80
CA GLU A 178 -10.99 28.39 1.42
C GLU A 178 -9.72 29.10 0.92
N TRP A 179 -9.19 30.01 1.73
CA TRP A 179 -8.05 30.85 1.34
C TRP A 179 -6.69 30.20 1.63
N GLY A 180 -6.63 29.18 2.47
CA GLY A 180 -5.46 28.38 2.75
C GLY A 180 -5.38 27.15 1.83
N PRO A 181 -5.72 25.95 2.33
CA PRO A 181 -5.47 24.71 1.61
C PRO A 181 -6.20 24.59 0.26
N ILE A 182 -7.47 25.01 0.15
CA ILE A 182 -8.21 24.94 -1.13
C ILE A 182 -7.53 25.82 -2.18
N LYS A 183 -7.28 27.09 -1.86
CA LYS A 183 -6.62 28.02 -2.76
C LYS A 183 -5.19 27.60 -3.10
N PHE A 184 -4.49 27.00 -2.15
CA PHE A 184 -3.16 26.45 -2.37
C PHE A 184 -3.19 25.31 -3.39
N LEU A 185 -4.13 24.37 -3.27
CA LEU A 185 -4.29 23.26 -4.21
C LEU A 185 -4.62 23.78 -5.62
N GLU A 186 -5.58 24.69 -5.75
CA GLU A 186 -5.98 25.30 -7.04
C GLU A 186 -4.81 26.03 -7.70
N LYS A 187 -4.07 26.85 -6.94
CA LYS A 187 -2.89 27.57 -7.44
C LYS A 187 -1.81 26.63 -7.98
N ASN A 188 -1.71 25.43 -7.42
CA ASN A 188 -0.76 24.39 -7.83
C ASN A 188 -1.39 23.38 -8.82
N GLU A 189 -2.48 23.74 -9.48
CA GLU A 189 -3.16 22.94 -10.51
C GLU A 189 -3.56 21.53 -10.03
N LYS A 190 -3.95 21.42 -8.76
CA LYS A 190 -4.47 20.17 -8.19
C LYS A 190 -5.98 20.08 -8.39
N ILE A 191 -6.51 18.85 -8.38
CA ILE A 191 -7.93 18.61 -8.63
C ILE A 191 -8.73 19.02 -7.39
N VAL A 192 -9.55 20.05 -7.53
CA VAL A 192 -10.54 20.49 -6.54
C VAL A 192 -11.90 20.53 -7.22
N LEU A 193 -12.78 19.62 -6.82
CA LEU A 193 -14.16 19.54 -7.30
C LEU A 193 -15.06 20.30 -6.31
N ARG A 194 -15.68 21.38 -6.78
CA ARG A 194 -16.57 22.23 -5.99
C ARG A 194 -18.01 21.87 -6.31
N HIS A 195 -18.75 21.44 -5.31
CA HIS A 195 -20.16 21.07 -5.46
C HIS A 195 -20.98 21.58 -4.28
N GLU A 196 -22.30 21.58 -4.46
CA GLU A 196 -23.26 21.92 -3.41
C GLU A 196 -24.05 20.67 -3.02
N TRP A 197 -24.17 20.43 -1.71
CA TRP A 197 -25.10 19.44 -1.18
C TRP A 197 -25.63 19.88 0.18
N GLY A 198 -26.88 19.47 0.46
CA GLY A 198 -27.54 19.74 1.72
C GLY A 198 -27.06 18.82 2.83
N VAL A 199 -26.87 19.39 4.01
CA VAL A 199 -26.52 18.66 5.23
C VAL A 199 -27.55 19.01 6.28
N ILE A 200 -28.16 17.97 6.89
CA ILE A 200 -29.10 18.07 7.98
C ILE A 200 -28.37 17.69 9.27
N TYR A 201 -28.49 18.54 10.28
CA TYR A 201 -27.95 18.23 11.62
C TYR A 201 -29.10 17.84 12.54
N GLN A 202 -28.98 16.66 13.14
CA GLN A 202 -29.92 16.16 14.13
C GLN A 202 -29.24 16.09 15.50
N LEU A 203 -29.98 16.41 16.54
CA LEU A 203 -29.51 16.27 17.92
C LEU A 203 -30.17 15.03 18.52
N GLU A 204 -29.38 14.01 18.77
CA GLU A 204 -29.80 12.74 19.38
C GLU A 204 -28.94 12.48 20.62
N ASP A 205 -29.55 12.24 21.76
CA ASP A 205 -28.88 11.87 23.03
C ASP A 205 -27.66 12.74 23.40
N ASN A 206 -27.76 14.07 23.19
CA ASN A 206 -26.69 15.05 23.36
C ASN A 206 -25.51 14.94 22.37
N ALA A 207 -25.64 14.14 21.32
CA ALA A 207 -24.71 14.10 20.19
C ALA A 207 -25.34 14.76 18.96
N ILE A 208 -24.52 15.49 18.20
CA ILE A 208 -24.94 16.04 16.90
C ILE A 208 -24.57 15.01 15.84
N SER A 209 -25.58 14.40 15.23
CA SER A 209 -25.41 13.58 14.04
C SER A 209 -25.61 14.41 12.76
N GLN A 210 -24.88 14.04 11.73
CA GLN A 210 -24.99 14.65 10.41
C GLN A 210 -25.66 13.65 9.47
N LEU A 211 -26.68 14.11 8.75
CA LEU A 211 -27.34 13.36 7.68
C LEU A 211 -27.31 14.18 6.39
N ILE A 212 -27.34 13.47 5.29
CA ILE A 212 -27.45 14.10 3.97
C ILE A 212 -28.92 14.21 3.58
N ASP A 213 -29.28 15.36 2.99
CA ASP A 213 -30.56 15.53 2.33
C ASP A 213 -30.59 14.69 1.04
N TYR A 214 -31.09 13.45 1.15
CA TYR A 214 -31.07 12.47 0.06
C TYR A 214 -32.26 12.64 -0.88
N ASN A 215 -32.17 13.63 -1.75
CA ASN A 215 -33.14 13.93 -2.80
C ASN A 215 -32.60 13.56 -4.21
N ASP A 216 -33.41 13.81 -5.26
CA ASP A 216 -33.01 13.45 -6.63
C ASP A 216 -31.83 14.30 -7.15
N ASP A 217 -31.67 15.52 -6.69
CA ASP A 217 -30.52 16.36 -7.01
C ASP A 217 -29.24 15.80 -6.41
N PHE A 218 -29.32 15.31 -5.17
CA PHE A 218 -28.19 14.65 -4.51
C PHE A 218 -27.81 13.33 -5.21
N LYS A 219 -28.80 12.51 -5.64
CA LYS A 219 -28.54 11.30 -6.44
C LYS A 219 -27.83 11.63 -7.75
N ALA A 220 -28.28 12.68 -8.44
CA ALA A 220 -27.64 13.17 -9.67
C ALA A 220 -26.19 13.61 -9.39
N LEU A 221 -25.95 14.31 -8.28
CA LEU A 221 -24.62 14.71 -7.83
C LEU A 221 -23.71 13.52 -7.56
N VAL A 222 -24.20 12.50 -6.85
CA VAL A 222 -23.42 11.25 -6.58
C VAL A 222 -23.00 10.58 -7.88
N ASN A 223 -23.91 10.46 -8.86
CA ASN A 223 -23.59 9.90 -10.17
C ASN A 223 -22.56 10.75 -10.93
N LEU A 224 -22.67 12.07 -10.89
CA LEU A 224 -21.74 13.00 -11.52
C LEU A 224 -20.33 12.84 -10.94
N ILE A 225 -20.21 12.94 -9.61
CA ILE A 225 -18.94 12.83 -8.90
C ILE A 225 -18.35 11.44 -9.08
N GLY A 226 -19.14 10.39 -8.93
CA GLY A 226 -18.67 9.01 -9.08
C GLY A 226 -18.09 8.73 -10.47
N THR A 227 -18.80 9.20 -11.53
CA THR A 227 -18.32 9.08 -12.92
C THR A 227 -17.03 9.90 -13.14
N GLN A 228 -16.96 11.11 -12.58
CA GLN A 228 -15.77 11.95 -12.69
C GLN A 228 -14.56 11.31 -11.99
N LEU A 229 -14.75 10.81 -10.77
CA LEU A 229 -13.69 10.11 -10.02
C LEU A 229 -13.16 8.89 -10.77
N ALA A 230 -14.04 8.08 -11.37
CA ALA A 230 -13.62 6.93 -12.16
C ALA A 230 -12.68 7.34 -13.30
N LYS A 231 -12.99 8.43 -14.02
CA LYS A 231 -12.15 8.97 -15.09
C LYS A 231 -10.82 9.51 -14.56
N ASP A 232 -10.86 10.29 -13.49
CA ASP A 232 -9.67 10.95 -12.92
C ASP A 232 -8.67 9.94 -12.37
N ILE A 233 -9.16 8.83 -11.79
CA ILE A 233 -8.33 7.75 -11.27
C ILE A 233 -7.71 6.94 -12.40
N GLN A 234 -8.50 6.55 -13.41
CA GLN A 234 -8.02 5.79 -14.57
C GLN A 234 -6.95 6.56 -15.36
N GLY A 235 -7.04 7.87 -15.41
CA GLY A 235 -6.05 8.76 -16.05
C GLY A 235 -4.72 8.88 -15.31
N LYS A 236 -4.64 8.45 -14.04
CA LYS A 236 -3.41 8.49 -13.25
C LYS A 236 -2.53 7.29 -13.60
N SER A 237 -1.63 7.46 -14.54
CA SER A 237 -0.69 6.42 -14.91
C SER A 237 0.31 6.12 -13.78
N LYS A 238 0.60 4.84 -13.59
CA LYS A 238 1.64 4.36 -12.67
C LYS A 238 3.01 4.78 -13.20
N LYS A 239 3.53 5.89 -12.72
CA LYS A 239 4.90 6.31 -13.05
C LYS A 239 5.87 5.52 -12.18
N THR A 240 6.96 5.02 -12.80
CA THR A 240 8.15 4.63 -12.05
C THR A 240 8.63 5.86 -11.29
N ALA A 241 8.79 5.73 -9.99
CA ALA A 241 9.27 6.80 -9.13
C ALA A 241 10.69 6.48 -8.64
N VAL A 242 11.48 7.51 -8.42
CA VAL A 242 12.77 7.38 -7.73
C VAL A 242 12.47 7.04 -6.27
N PHE A 243 13.15 6.04 -5.74
CA PHE A 243 13.04 5.67 -4.33
C PHE A 243 13.70 6.72 -3.44
N SER A 244 13.07 7.03 -2.33
CA SER A 244 13.63 7.90 -1.30
C SER A 244 13.56 7.22 0.08
N ARG A 245 14.71 7.10 0.75
CA ARG A 245 14.77 6.59 2.12
C ARG A 245 14.06 7.48 3.14
N GLU A 246 13.85 8.75 2.81
CA GLU A 246 13.17 9.74 3.66
C GLU A 246 11.64 9.66 3.54
N THR A 247 11.13 8.86 2.58
CA THR A 247 9.71 8.72 2.33
C THR A 247 9.18 7.43 3.01
N PRO A 248 8.31 7.53 4.02
CA PRO A 248 7.80 6.35 4.76
C PRO A 248 7.16 5.29 3.87
N SER A 249 6.37 5.69 2.86
CA SER A 249 5.76 4.74 1.92
C SER A 249 6.77 3.99 1.07
N ASP A 250 7.87 4.63 0.66
CA ASP A 250 8.92 3.98 -0.13
C ASP A 250 9.67 2.96 0.74
N MET A 251 9.97 3.33 1.99
CA MET A 251 10.56 2.43 2.96
C MET A 251 9.64 1.24 3.27
N CYS A 252 8.34 1.47 3.40
CA CYS A 252 7.35 0.42 3.57
C CYS A 252 7.34 -0.56 2.37
N LEU A 253 7.41 -0.04 1.14
CA LEU A 253 7.51 -0.85 -0.08
C LEU A 253 8.84 -1.61 -0.17
N LEU A 254 9.94 -1.04 0.32
CA LEU A 254 11.22 -1.75 0.42
C LEU A 254 11.12 -2.95 1.37
N VAL A 255 10.47 -2.78 2.53
CA VAL A 255 10.19 -3.90 3.45
C VAL A 255 9.38 -5.00 2.77
N ALA A 256 8.31 -4.62 2.06
CA ALA A 256 7.49 -5.58 1.30
C ALA A 256 8.30 -6.31 0.21
N ASP A 257 9.21 -5.60 -0.46
CA ASP A 257 10.04 -6.16 -1.52
C ASP A 257 11.12 -7.11 -0.98
N LEU A 258 11.71 -6.80 0.17
CA LEU A 258 12.60 -7.75 0.86
C LEU A 258 11.86 -9.04 1.21
N VAL A 259 10.63 -8.95 1.73
CA VAL A 259 9.78 -10.13 1.97
C VAL A 259 9.48 -10.86 0.66
N TYR A 260 9.29 -10.16 -0.45
CA TYR A 260 9.07 -10.77 -1.77
C TYR A 260 10.32 -11.53 -2.26
N VAL A 261 11.49 -10.93 -2.18
CA VAL A 261 12.75 -11.52 -2.69
C VAL A 261 13.17 -12.73 -1.84
N PHE A 262 13.13 -12.57 -0.53
CA PHE A 262 13.55 -13.65 0.40
C PHE A 262 12.43 -14.64 0.72
N SER A 263 11.19 -14.37 0.31
CA SER A 263 10.00 -15.23 0.40
C SER A 263 9.53 -15.58 1.82
N ALA A 264 10.41 -15.75 2.78
CA ALA A 264 10.07 -16.01 4.18
C ALA A 264 11.12 -15.36 5.09
N LEU A 265 10.74 -14.29 5.80
CA LEU A 265 11.65 -13.53 6.68
C LEU A 265 11.09 -13.40 8.09
N LYS A 266 11.98 -13.47 9.07
CA LYS A 266 11.69 -13.11 10.47
C LYS A 266 11.88 -11.59 10.66
N LEU A 267 11.22 -10.99 11.65
CA LEU A 267 11.37 -9.56 12.00
C LEU A 267 12.85 -9.17 12.14
N ARG A 268 13.61 -9.97 12.87
CA ARG A 268 15.04 -9.70 13.11
C ARG A 268 15.85 -9.68 11.81
N GLU A 269 15.56 -10.59 10.87
CA GLU A 269 16.26 -10.64 9.58
C GLU A 269 15.97 -9.38 8.76
N ILE A 270 14.70 -8.95 8.68
CA ILE A 270 14.32 -7.71 7.97
C ILE A 270 15.07 -6.51 8.56
N LYS A 271 15.08 -6.39 9.90
CA LYS A 271 15.80 -5.33 10.60
C LYS A 271 17.29 -5.35 10.30
N THR A 272 17.93 -6.51 10.40
CA THR A 272 19.35 -6.67 10.07
C THR A 272 19.64 -6.31 8.61
N TYR A 273 18.81 -6.72 7.66
CA TYR A 273 19.01 -6.42 6.24
C TYR A 273 18.96 -4.92 5.96
N ILE A 274 18.02 -4.22 6.57
CA ILE A 274 17.86 -2.77 6.38
C ILE A 274 18.98 -2.00 7.10
N ASN A 275 19.22 -2.29 8.37
CA ASN A 275 20.14 -1.47 9.18
C ASN A 275 21.61 -1.81 8.92
N GLU A 276 21.94 -3.10 8.87
CA GLU A 276 23.34 -3.50 8.79
C GLU A 276 23.87 -3.59 7.36
N TYR A 277 23.05 -4.03 6.40
CA TYR A 277 23.46 -4.19 5.00
C TYR A 277 23.15 -2.95 4.16
N LEU A 278 21.92 -2.48 4.17
CA LEU A 278 21.52 -1.31 3.36
C LEU A 278 21.91 0.02 4.01
N LYS A 279 22.39 0.00 5.27
CA LYS A 279 22.84 1.18 6.01
C LYS A 279 21.75 2.24 6.16
N ILE A 280 20.51 1.79 6.36
CA ILE A 280 19.35 2.63 6.63
C ILE A 280 18.96 2.41 8.09
N ASP A 281 18.97 3.47 8.88
CA ASP A 281 18.57 3.39 10.29
C ASP A 281 17.05 3.36 10.38
N LEU A 282 16.50 2.16 10.64
CA LEU A 282 15.07 1.93 10.79
C LEU A 282 14.78 1.36 12.18
N GLU A 283 14.07 2.13 12.99
CA GLU A 283 13.66 1.70 14.32
C GLU A 283 12.71 0.49 14.23
N GLU A 284 12.84 -0.43 15.17
CA GLU A 284 12.00 -1.65 15.21
C GLU A 284 10.52 -1.31 15.34
N LYS A 285 10.19 -0.22 16.02
CA LYS A 285 8.82 0.24 16.17
C LYS A 285 8.22 0.62 14.80
N ILE A 286 8.93 1.42 14.02
CA ILE A 286 8.51 1.83 12.66
C ILE A 286 8.43 0.62 11.72
N LEU A 287 9.39 -0.32 11.84
CA LEU A 287 9.32 -1.57 11.07
C LEU A 287 8.06 -2.37 11.40
N LYS A 288 7.65 -2.44 12.66
CA LYS A 288 6.40 -3.11 13.08
C LYS A 288 5.17 -2.40 12.50
N GLU A 289 5.15 -1.07 12.48
CA GLU A 289 4.09 -0.28 11.83
C GLU A 289 3.99 -0.58 10.33
N TYR A 290 5.12 -0.66 9.63
CA TYR A 290 5.14 -1.04 8.20
C TYR A 290 4.63 -2.46 7.98
N LEU A 291 5.07 -3.42 8.77
CA LEU A 291 4.62 -4.81 8.66
C LEU A 291 3.12 -4.96 8.95
N TYR A 292 2.61 -4.22 9.94
CA TYR A 292 1.19 -4.15 10.23
C TYR A 292 0.40 -3.60 9.03
N SER A 293 0.83 -2.46 8.49
CA SER A 293 0.19 -1.83 7.32
C SER A 293 0.21 -2.75 6.10
N LEU A 294 1.35 -3.37 5.81
CA LEU A 294 1.51 -4.30 4.69
C LEU A 294 0.63 -5.55 4.83
N LYS A 295 0.47 -6.05 6.05
CA LYS A 295 -0.42 -7.19 6.34
C LYS A 295 -1.87 -6.83 6.07
N ASN A 296 -2.34 -5.71 6.60
CA ASN A 296 -3.73 -5.26 6.43
C ASN A 296 -4.05 -4.84 4.99
N LEU A 297 -3.07 -4.32 4.25
CA LEU A 297 -3.18 -4.08 2.81
C LEU A 297 -3.14 -5.36 1.98
N GLY A 298 -2.88 -6.50 2.61
CA GLY A 298 -2.80 -7.80 1.95
C GLY A 298 -1.57 -7.97 1.05
N LEU A 299 -0.50 -7.19 1.27
CA LEU A 299 0.77 -7.32 0.54
C LEU A 299 1.68 -8.39 1.12
N ILE A 300 1.58 -8.64 2.42
CA ILE A 300 2.25 -9.71 3.12
C ILE A 300 1.27 -10.48 4.00
N LYS A 301 1.65 -11.66 4.43
CA LYS A 301 0.94 -12.45 5.44
C LYS A 301 1.91 -12.99 6.47
N GLU A 302 1.40 -13.29 7.66
CA GLU A 302 2.15 -13.92 8.75
C GLU A 302 1.86 -15.42 8.81
N LYS A 303 2.88 -16.23 9.13
CA LYS A 303 2.71 -17.65 9.43
C LYS A 303 3.68 -18.09 10.52
N ASN A 304 3.17 -18.87 11.47
CA ASN A 304 3.99 -19.51 12.50
C ASN A 304 4.46 -20.90 11.99
N ALA A 305 5.78 -21.11 12.00
CA ALA A 305 6.42 -22.35 11.60
C ALA A 305 7.70 -22.53 12.43
N GLY A 306 7.56 -22.85 13.73
CA GLY A 306 8.66 -22.81 14.70
C GLY A 306 9.03 -21.37 15.13
N ALA A 307 8.89 -20.43 14.21
CA ALA A 307 9.03 -18.99 14.43
C ALA A 307 7.96 -18.22 13.62
N LYS A 308 7.79 -16.94 13.90
CA LYS A 308 6.93 -16.05 13.11
C LYS A 308 7.65 -15.62 11.84
N TYR A 309 7.09 -15.94 10.67
CA TYR A 309 7.56 -15.55 9.35
C TYR A 309 6.61 -14.59 8.67
N PHE A 310 7.16 -13.62 7.96
CA PHE A 310 6.47 -12.75 7.01
C PHE A 310 6.69 -13.28 5.59
N LEU A 311 5.60 -13.46 4.86
CA LEU A 311 5.56 -14.08 3.55
C LEU A 311 4.89 -13.12 2.56
N PRO A 312 5.30 -13.10 1.27
CA PRO A 312 4.58 -12.31 0.27
C PRO A 312 3.22 -12.94 -0.04
N THR A 313 2.26 -12.11 -0.42
CA THR A 313 1.00 -12.54 -1.01
C THR A 313 1.07 -12.45 -2.53
N GLU A 314 0.00 -12.85 -3.22
CA GLU A 314 -0.14 -12.69 -4.67
C GLU A 314 -0.24 -11.23 -5.11
N LYS A 315 -0.67 -10.33 -4.23
CA LYS A 315 -0.71 -8.88 -4.49
C LYS A 315 0.69 -8.25 -4.50
N ASN A 316 1.66 -8.86 -3.82
CA ASN A 316 3.05 -8.38 -3.83
C ASN A 316 3.75 -8.83 -5.12
N LYS A 317 3.93 -7.92 -6.06
CA LYS A 317 4.56 -8.16 -7.37
C LYS A 317 6.05 -7.80 -7.42
N GLY A 318 6.64 -7.45 -6.29
CA GLY A 318 7.99 -6.88 -6.22
C GLY A 318 7.98 -5.41 -6.63
N PHE A 319 8.22 -4.54 -5.67
CA PHE A 319 8.03 -3.08 -5.83
C PHE A 319 9.31 -2.35 -6.14
N ILE A 320 10.46 -3.00 -6.01
CA ILE A 320 11.77 -2.38 -6.20
C ILE A 320 12.42 -2.88 -7.50
N LYS A 321 12.90 -1.95 -8.30
CA LYS A 321 13.85 -2.22 -9.38
C LYS A 321 15.25 -1.94 -8.83
N TYR A 322 15.94 -3.01 -8.46
CA TYR A 322 17.30 -2.93 -7.91
C TYR A 322 18.32 -2.52 -8.97
N GLN A 323 19.30 -1.75 -8.54
CA GLN A 323 20.56 -1.49 -9.25
C GLN A 323 21.70 -2.05 -8.41
N PHE A 324 22.63 -2.71 -9.04
CA PHE A 324 23.75 -3.35 -8.36
C PHE A 324 25.06 -2.72 -8.78
N LYS A 325 25.97 -2.60 -7.79
CA LYS A 325 27.35 -2.22 -8.06
C LYS A 325 27.97 -3.21 -9.02
N SER A 326 28.72 -2.73 -10.01
CA SER A 326 29.47 -3.60 -10.91
C SER A 326 30.53 -4.35 -10.10
N SER A 327 30.54 -5.68 -10.21
CA SER A 327 31.54 -6.54 -9.57
C SER A 327 31.79 -7.75 -10.46
N PRO A 328 33.06 -8.16 -10.66
CA PRO A 328 33.38 -9.37 -11.39
C PRO A 328 32.86 -10.65 -10.71
N ASP A 329 32.52 -10.57 -9.42
CA ASP A 329 31.99 -11.69 -8.64
C ASP A 329 30.50 -11.92 -8.85
N LEU A 330 29.79 -10.99 -9.53
CA LEU A 330 28.37 -11.13 -9.80
C LEU A 330 28.13 -11.89 -11.10
N PRO A 331 27.20 -12.86 -11.14
CA PRO A 331 26.76 -13.49 -12.38
C PRO A 331 26.20 -12.46 -13.37
N ASN A 332 26.35 -12.71 -14.66
CA ASN A 332 25.83 -11.84 -15.71
C ASN A 332 24.30 -11.62 -15.64
N ASN A 333 23.57 -12.57 -15.06
CA ASN A 333 22.11 -12.53 -14.89
C ASN A 333 21.68 -12.25 -13.44
N PHE A 334 22.57 -11.69 -12.61
CA PHE A 334 22.27 -11.41 -11.22
C PHE A 334 21.10 -10.45 -11.08
N SER A 335 20.09 -10.85 -10.32
CA SER A 335 18.85 -10.12 -10.16
C SER A 335 18.09 -10.58 -8.91
N ALA A 336 17.13 -9.80 -8.45
CA ALA A 336 16.23 -10.19 -7.36
C ALA A 336 15.49 -11.52 -7.65
N ASN A 337 15.10 -11.77 -8.89
CA ASN A 337 14.45 -13.03 -9.28
C ASN A 337 15.43 -14.22 -9.23
N TYR A 338 16.68 -14.00 -9.62
CA TYR A 338 17.73 -15.02 -9.48
C TYR A 338 17.91 -15.41 -8.00
N VAL A 339 18.06 -14.42 -7.13
CA VAL A 339 18.20 -14.65 -5.68
C VAL A 339 16.98 -15.37 -5.11
N LYS A 340 15.77 -14.90 -5.43
CA LYS A 340 14.51 -15.52 -5.00
C LYS A 340 14.42 -16.99 -5.39
N SER A 341 14.68 -17.31 -6.65
CA SER A 341 14.58 -18.70 -7.14
C SER A 341 15.61 -19.62 -6.49
N THR A 342 16.83 -19.12 -6.26
CA THR A 342 17.89 -19.87 -5.56
C THR A 342 17.52 -20.14 -4.11
N LEU A 343 17.01 -19.12 -3.40
CA LEU A 343 16.55 -19.26 -2.02
C LEU A 343 15.38 -20.25 -1.89
N LEU A 344 14.39 -20.19 -2.76
CA LEU A 344 13.27 -21.14 -2.75
C LEU A 344 13.73 -22.58 -2.96
N SER A 345 14.68 -22.80 -3.87
CA SER A 345 15.28 -24.13 -4.09
C SER A 345 16.02 -24.66 -2.87
N PHE A 346 16.68 -23.75 -2.15
CA PHE A 346 17.34 -24.10 -0.89
C PHE A 346 16.33 -24.44 0.22
N TYR A 347 15.29 -23.61 0.41
CA TYR A 347 14.29 -23.84 1.45
C TYR A 347 13.61 -25.21 1.30
N ILE A 348 13.30 -25.62 0.08
CA ILE A 348 12.71 -26.94 -0.19
C ILE A 348 13.65 -28.07 0.26
N LYS A 349 14.95 -27.91 0.10
CA LYS A 349 15.93 -28.97 0.39
C LYS A 349 16.37 -28.98 1.84
N ASP A 350 16.69 -27.82 2.40
CA ASP A 350 17.54 -27.68 3.56
C ASP A 350 16.98 -26.82 4.69
N ASP A 351 15.89 -26.04 4.46
CA ASP A 351 15.20 -25.24 5.48
C ASP A 351 13.74 -25.64 5.63
N ASN A 352 13.50 -26.64 6.45
CA ASN A 352 12.17 -27.21 6.66
C ASN A 352 11.19 -26.21 7.25
N GLU A 353 11.62 -25.27 8.10
CA GLU A 353 10.75 -24.28 8.71
C GLU A 353 10.21 -23.31 7.66
N ARG A 354 11.10 -22.77 6.81
CA ARG A 354 10.68 -21.88 5.72
C ARG A 354 9.89 -22.60 4.63
N ALA A 355 10.29 -23.83 4.29
CA ALA A 355 9.52 -24.65 3.34
C ALA A 355 8.08 -24.87 3.83
N TYR A 356 7.90 -25.22 5.11
CA TYR A 356 6.59 -25.38 5.74
C TYR A 356 5.82 -24.04 5.80
N ALA A 357 6.49 -22.94 6.17
CA ALA A 357 5.88 -21.62 6.19
C ALA A 357 5.31 -21.24 4.82
N LEU A 358 6.04 -21.56 3.76
CA LEU A 358 5.66 -21.29 2.37
C LEU A 358 4.63 -22.26 1.79
N GLY A 359 4.34 -23.37 2.49
CA GLY A 359 3.44 -24.41 1.97
C GLY A 359 4.07 -25.25 0.85
N LEU A 360 5.39 -25.39 0.85
CA LEU A 360 6.16 -26.17 -0.14
C LEU A 360 6.40 -27.62 0.34
N ARG A 361 6.01 -27.92 1.57
CA ARG A 361 6.02 -29.24 2.22
C ARG A 361 4.76 -29.43 3.04
#